data_bad4afd1a6c2ea83ec76374ce5238de3
#
_entry.id   bad4afd1a6c2ea83ec76374ce5238de3
#
_cell.length_a   1.000
_cell.length_b   1.000
_cell.length_c   1.000
_cell.angle_alpha   90.00
_cell.angle_beta   90.00
_cell.angle_gamma   90.00
#
_symmetry.space_group_name_H-M   'P 1'
#
loop_
_entity.id
_entity.type
_entity.pdbx_description
1 polymer ?
#
loop_
_entity_poly.entity_id
_entity_poly.type
_entity_poly.pdbx_seq_one_letter_code
_entity_poly.pdbx_strand_id
1 'polypeptide(L)'
;VGSEMCIRDRCGESGLYLPKISLGLWQNFGDNADYDEMKDIILTAFDMGVTHFDLANNYGPKPGAAEVNFGKIVRENLMPYRDELVISTKAGYRMWDGPYGIGGSRKYLVSSLDQSLKRLGLDYVDIFYHHCMTPDTELKETALALSDITRQGKAIYVGMSNYNGKKMHRMYHRCDDLNVPF
;
A
#
# COMPACT_ATOMS: atom_id res chain seq x y z
N VAL A 1 16.63 -8.24 -17.25
CA VAL A 1 16.25 -8.84 -15.97
C VAL A 1 15.38 -10.03 -16.30
N GLY A 2 15.78 -11.22 -15.86
CA GLY A 2 15.24 -12.49 -16.29
C GLY A 2 13.75 -12.64 -16.06
N SER A 3 12.98 -12.38 -17.09
CA SER A 3 11.51 -12.44 -17.10
C SER A 3 10.92 -13.85 -16.92
N GLU A 4 11.75 -14.88 -16.85
CA GLU A 4 11.29 -16.26 -16.83
C GLU A 4 11.09 -16.85 -15.41
N MET A 5 11.62 -16.20 -14.36
CA MET A 5 11.53 -16.73 -12.99
C MET A 5 10.41 -16.16 -12.15
N CYS A 6 9.74 -15.11 -12.58
CA CYS A 6 8.59 -14.56 -11.85
C CYS A 6 7.27 -15.01 -12.48
N ILE A 7 6.74 -16.12 -11.98
CA ILE A 7 5.38 -16.53 -12.33
C ILE A 7 4.43 -15.46 -11.76
N ARG A 8 3.66 -14.82 -12.64
CA ARG A 8 2.65 -13.85 -12.31
C ARG A 8 1.27 -14.44 -12.49
N ASP A 9 0.38 -14.12 -11.56
CA ASP A 9 -1.03 -14.48 -11.64
C ASP A 9 -1.91 -13.24 -11.77
N ARG A 10 -2.98 -13.36 -12.51
CA ARG A 10 -3.97 -12.31 -12.66
C ARG A 10 -4.65 -12.02 -11.32
N CYS A 11 -4.72 -10.75 -10.95
CA CYS A 11 -5.40 -10.31 -9.74
C CYS A 11 -6.92 -10.18 -10.00
N GLY A 12 -7.67 -11.23 -9.65
CA GLY A 12 -9.11 -11.28 -9.87
C GLY A 12 -9.48 -11.06 -11.35
N GLU A 13 -10.41 -10.15 -11.61
CA GLU A 13 -10.84 -9.76 -12.96
C GLU A 13 -10.09 -8.54 -13.51
N SER A 14 -9.20 -7.94 -12.73
CA SER A 14 -8.39 -6.81 -13.17
C SER A 14 -7.39 -7.22 -14.26
N GLY A 15 -6.84 -6.25 -14.98
CA GLY A 15 -5.72 -6.46 -15.91
C GLY A 15 -4.36 -6.57 -15.22
N LEU A 16 -4.32 -6.45 -13.88
CA LEU A 16 -3.08 -6.49 -13.11
C LEU A 16 -2.61 -7.92 -12.90
N TYR A 17 -1.35 -8.19 -13.24
CA TYR A 17 -0.67 -9.46 -12.96
C TYR A 17 0.35 -9.24 -11.86
N LEU A 18 0.12 -9.85 -10.70
CA LEU A 18 1.01 -9.77 -9.56
C LEU A 18 2.00 -10.94 -9.55
N PRO A 19 3.26 -10.73 -9.13
CA PRO A 19 4.16 -11.86 -8.88
C PRO A 19 3.60 -12.72 -7.75
N LYS A 20 3.85 -14.03 -7.82
CA LYS A 20 3.41 -14.98 -6.75
C LYS A 20 4.08 -14.72 -5.42
N ILE A 21 5.21 -14.02 -5.42
CA ILE A 21 5.97 -13.63 -4.23
C ILE A 21 6.05 -12.12 -4.20
N SER A 22 5.70 -11.53 -3.07
CA SER A 22 5.83 -10.10 -2.77
C SER A 22 6.78 -9.93 -1.58
N LEU A 23 7.53 -8.83 -1.55
CA LEU A 23 8.34 -8.49 -0.39
C LEU A 23 7.54 -7.58 0.55
N GLY A 24 7.21 -8.12 1.75
CA GLY A 24 6.57 -7.35 2.82
C GLY A 24 7.61 -6.61 3.67
N LEU A 25 7.39 -5.31 3.89
CA LEU A 25 8.34 -4.41 4.54
C LEU A 25 7.91 -4.05 5.98
N TRP A 26 7.27 -4.98 6.67
CA TRP A 26 6.82 -4.73 8.05
C TRP A 26 7.96 -4.77 9.06
N GLN A 27 8.73 -5.86 9.10
CA GLN A 27 9.83 -6.04 10.05
C GLN A 27 11.17 -5.85 9.34
N ASN A 28 12.17 -5.36 10.09
CA ASN A 28 13.52 -5.12 9.60
C ASN A 28 13.68 -4.04 8.51
N PHE A 29 12.66 -3.19 8.32
CA PHE A 29 12.71 -2.08 7.37
C PHE A 29 12.43 -0.72 8.02
N GLY A 30 12.37 -0.67 9.35
CA GLY A 30 12.11 0.54 10.12
C GLY A 30 13.37 1.31 10.53
N ASP A 31 13.20 2.23 11.47
CA ASP A 31 14.24 3.14 11.95
C ASP A 31 15.31 2.49 12.82
N ASN A 32 15.10 1.23 13.23
CA ASN A 32 16.06 0.44 14.02
C ASN A 32 16.81 -0.61 13.19
N ALA A 33 16.61 -0.66 11.89
CA ALA A 33 17.26 -1.61 11.00
C ALA A 33 18.45 -0.96 10.27
N ASP A 34 19.41 -1.78 9.84
CA ASP A 34 20.54 -1.33 9.05
C ASP A 34 20.09 -0.94 7.64
N TYR A 35 20.44 0.26 7.20
CA TYR A 35 19.99 0.79 5.92
C TYR A 35 20.59 0.05 4.72
N ASP A 36 21.87 -0.32 4.80
CA ASP A 36 22.55 -1.01 3.70
C ASP A 36 22.01 -2.44 3.55
N GLU A 37 21.72 -3.13 4.66
CA GLU A 37 21.05 -4.42 4.64
C GLU A 37 19.65 -4.35 4.03
N MET A 38 18.83 -3.37 4.43
CA MET A 38 17.51 -3.14 3.84
C MET A 38 17.60 -2.92 2.32
N LYS A 39 18.54 -2.09 1.89
CA LYS A 39 18.78 -1.78 0.49
C LYS A 39 19.19 -3.04 -0.29
N ASP A 40 20.12 -3.82 0.23
CA ASP A 40 20.58 -5.05 -0.41
C ASP A 40 19.46 -6.09 -0.55
N ILE A 41 18.60 -6.24 0.46
CA ILE A 41 17.44 -7.12 0.40
C ILE A 41 16.47 -6.66 -0.70
N ILE A 42 16.14 -5.37 -0.76
CA ILE A 42 15.20 -4.82 -1.75
C ILE A 42 15.74 -4.96 -3.17
N LEU A 43 17.01 -4.62 -3.40
CA LEU A 43 17.62 -4.69 -4.71
C LEU A 43 17.81 -6.15 -5.17
N THR A 44 18.22 -7.04 -4.27
CA THR A 44 18.29 -8.48 -4.56
C THR A 44 16.91 -9.03 -4.92
N ALA A 45 15.87 -8.68 -4.18
CA ALA A 45 14.50 -9.12 -4.49
C ALA A 45 14.07 -8.63 -5.88
N PHE A 46 14.34 -7.37 -6.22
CA PHE A 46 14.04 -6.81 -7.53
C PHE A 46 14.81 -7.54 -8.64
N ASP A 47 16.10 -7.78 -8.47
CA ASP A 47 16.95 -8.50 -9.44
C ASP A 47 16.48 -9.94 -9.65
N MET A 48 15.91 -10.56 -8.63
CA MET A 48 15.25 -11.87 -8.70
C MET A 48 13.86 -11.83 -9.34
N GLY A 49 13.35 -10.65 -9.73
CA GLY A 49 12.07 -10.46 -10.40
C GLY A 49 10.88 -10.22 -9.47
N VAL A 50 11.10 -9.98 -8.17
CA VAL A 50 10.06 -9.52 -7.24
C VAL A 50 9.78 -8.05 -7.54
N THR A 51 8.61 -7.76 -8.10
CA THR A 51 8.21 -6.39 -8.47
C THR A 51 7.16 -5.80 -7.53
N HIS A 52 6.60 -6.59 -6.62
CA HIS A 52 5.61 -6.12 -5.64
C HIS A 52 6.23 -5.95 -4.25
N PHE A 53 6.18 -4.71 -3.75
CA PHE A 53 6.65 -4.30 -2.43
C PHE A 53 5.47 -3.81 -1.60
N ASP A 54 5.26 -4.43 -0.44
CA ASP A 54 4.07 -4.21 0.39
C ASP A 54 4.41 -3.51 1.71
N LEU A 55 3.88 -2.30 1.87
CA LEU A 55 4.08 -1.44 3.03
C LEU A 55 2.78 -1.18 3.78
N ALA A 56 2.88 -0.39 4.84
CA ALA A 56 1.79 0.31 5.49
C ALA A 56 2.31 1.57 6.18
N ASN A 57 1.43 2.56 6.37
CA ASN A 57 1.81 3.83 6.97
C ASN A 57 2.38 3.70 8.40
N ASN A 58 1.96 2.66 9.13
CA ASN A 58 2.39 2.42 10.51
C ASN A 58 3.57 1.43 10.64
N TYR A 59 4.15 0.95 9.54
CA TYR A 59 5.27 0.00 9.59
C TYR A 59 6.58 0.65 10.05
N GLY A 60 7.35 -0.15 10.82
CA GLY A 60 8.54 0.25 11.56
C GLY A 60 8.21 0.50 13.03
N PRO A 61 9.16 0.42 13.99
CA PRO A 61 8.91 0.79 15.38
C PRO A 61 8.39 2.23 15.49
N LYS A 62 9.01 3.16 14.76
CA LYS A 62 8.46 4.49 14.55
C LYS A 62 7.51 4.46 13.34
N PRO A 63 6.23 4.79 13.51
CA PRO A 63 5.27 4.81 12.41
C PRO A 63 5.77 5.64 11.22
N GLY A 64 5.72 5.06 10.03
CA GLY A 64 6.19 5.68 8.78
C GLY A 64 7.65 5.42 8.43
N ALA A 65 8.45 4.85 9.32
CA ALA A 65 9.89 4.66 9.07
C ALA A 65 10.16 3.74 7.88
N ALA A 66 9.39 2.66 7.73
CA ALA A 66 9.54 1.75 6.59
C ALA A 66 9.28 2.46 5.25
N GLU A 67 8.25 3.31 5.16
CA GLU A 67 7.98 4.11 3.95
C GLU A 67 9.08 5.12 3.66
N VAL A 68 9.68 5.74 4.68
CA VAL A 68 10.80 6.67 4.52
C VAL A 68 12.02 5.95 3.94
N ASN A 69 12.40 4.82 4.52
CA ASN A 69 13.54 4.03 4.08
C ASN A 69 13.35 3.47 2.67
N PHE A 70 12.21 2.85 2.42
CA PHE A 70 11.88 2.32 1.09
C PHE A 70 11.84 3.43 0.04
N GLY A 71 11.21 4.57 0.34
CA GLY A 71 11.15 5.71 -0.56
C GLY A 71 12.52 6.25 -0.92
N LYS A 72 13.46 6.28 0.03
CA LYS A 72 14.86 6.64 -0.23
C LYS A 72 15.52 5.64 -1.17
N ILE A 73 15.38 4.34 -0.91
CA ILE A 73 15.97 3.28 -1.75
C ILE A 73 15.41 3.34 -3.18
N VAL A 74 14.10 3.52 -3.33
CA VAL A 74 13.46 3.64 -4.66
C VAL A 74 14.00 4.85 -5.41
N ARG A 75 14.07 6.03 -4.80
CA ARG A 75 14.58 7.23 -5.46
C ARG A 75 16.05 7.10 -5.90
N GLU A 76 16.86 6.46 -5.10
CA GLU A 76 18.29 6.32 -5.37
C GLU A 76 18.61 5.22 -6.39
N ASN A 77 17.78 4.16 -6.47
CA ASN A 77 18.15 2.95 -7.22
C ASN A 77 17.09 2.45 -8.20
N LEU A 78 15.79 2.59 -7.91
CA LEU A 78 14.71 1.94 -8.64
C LEU A 78 13.77 2.90 -9.38
N MET A 79 13.96 4.21 -9.27
CA MET A 79 13.09 5.20 -9.92
C MET A 79 13.00 5.02 -11.45
N PRO A 80 14.07 4.64 -12.19
CA PRO A 80 13.97 4.35 -13.62
C PRO A 80 13.03 3.18 -13.96
N TYR A 81 12.72 2.34 -12.98
CA TYR A 81 11.85 1.17 -13.12
C TYR A 81 10.49 1.35 -12.45
N ARG A 82 10.09 2.59 -12.08
CA ARG A 82 8.85 2.87 -11.33
C ARG A 82 7.62 2.20 -11.97
N ASP A 83 7.52 2.22 -13.27
CA ASP A 83 6.39 1.64 -14.03
C ASP A 83 6.41 0.11 -14.10
N GLU A 84 7.51 -0.52 -13.72
CA GLU A 84 7.64 -1.97 -13.58
C GLU A 84 7.34 -2.46 -12.15
N LEU A 85 7.25 -1.54 -11.19
CA LEU A 85 6.99 -1.85 -9.79
C LEU A 85 5.50 -1.77 -9.45
N VAL A 86 5.06 -2.64 -8.57
CA VAL A 86 3.80 -2.53 -7.85
C VAL A 86 4.13 -2.16 -6.40
N ILE A 87 3.83 -0.94 -6.02
CA ILE A 87 4.06 -0.44 -4.66
C ILE A 87 2.72 -0.32 -3.98
N SER A 88 2.54 -1.06 -2.89
CA SER A 88 1.33 -0.98 -2.08
C SER A 88 1.61 -0.39 -0.70
N THR A 89 0.66 0.41 -0.19
CA THR A 89 0.65 0.86 1.19
C THR A 89 -0.75 0.83 1.77
N LYS A 90 -0.86 1.01 3.08
CA LYS A 90 -2.11 0.78 3.82
C LYS A 90 -2.28 1.86 4.90
N ALA A 91 -3.52 2.19 5.23
CA ALA A 91 -3.87 3.01 6.38
C ALA A 91 -5.12 2.47 7.09
N GLY A 92 -5.13 2.54 8.42
CA GLY A 92 -6.24 2.05 9.26
C GLY A 92 -5.87 1.98 10.73
N TYR A 93 -4.68 1.51 11.04
CA TYR A 93 -4.15 1.49 12.41
C TYR A 93 -3.71 2.86 12.87
N ARG A 94 -3.51 3.00 14.19
CA ARG A 94 -3.08 4.27 14.79
C ARG A 94 -1.74 4.73 14.19
N MET A 95 -1.75 5.97 13.74
CA MET A 95 -0.59 6.61 13.11
C MET A 95 -0.03 7.75 13.96
N TRP A 96 -0.88 8.44 14.73
CA TRP A 96 -0.48 9.49 15.67
C TRP A 96 -1.43 9.54 16.87
N ASP A 97 -0.95 10.09 17.98
CA ASP A 97 -1.75 10.37 19.15
C ASP A 97 -2.49 11.70 18.98
N GLY A 98 -3.80 11.66 19.10
CA GLY A 98 -4.63 12.84 18.90
C GLY A 98 -5.80 12.59 17.96
N PRO A 99 -6.55 13.64 17.61
CA PRO A 99 -7.74 13.49 16.79
C PRO A 99 -7.43 12.92 15.40
N TYR A 100 -8.31 12.06 14.91
CA TYR A 100 -8.30 11.52 13.55
C TYR A 100 -7.05 10.70 13.19
N GLY A 101 -6.36 10.12 14.17
CA GLY A 101 -5.12 9.36 13.97
C GLY A 101 -5.32 7.87 13.71
N ILE A 102 -6.55 7.37 13.55
CA ILE A 102 -6.90 5.95 13.38
C ILE A 102 -8.21 5.79 12.61
N GLY A 103 -8.38 4.65 11.95
CA GLY A 103 -9.65 4.17 11.42
C GLY A 103 -9.82 4.29 9.93
N GLY A 104 -11.10 4.26 9.49
CA GLY A 104 -11.47 4.25 8.08
C GLY A 104 -12.19 5.51 7.61
N SER A 105 -12.20 6.58 8.43
CA SER A 105 -12.87 7.82 8.05
C SER A 105 -12.20 8.44 6.82
N ARG A 106 -12.99 9.13 6.01
CA ARG A 106 -12.49 9.90 4.86
C ARG A 106 -11.34 10.84 5.25
N LYS A 107 -11.49 11.53 6.37
CA LYS A 107 -10.47 12.46 6.89
C LYS A 107 -9.14 11.73 7.12
N TYR A 108 -9.18 10.57 7.77
CA TYR A 108 -7.98 9.79 8.08
C TYR A 108 -7.35 9.18 6.83
N LEU A 109 -8.13 8.54 5.95
CA LEU A 109 -7.60 7.83 4.78
C LEU A 109 -6.92 8.79 3.79
N VAL A 110 -7.56 9.91 3.47
CA VAL A 110 -7.00 10.90 2.54
C VAL A 110 -5.72 11.51 3.11
N SER A 111 -5.74 11.97 4.36
CA SER A 111 -4.54 12.55 4.97
C SER A 111 -3.42 11.54 5.18
N SER A 112 -3.76 10.28 5.47
CA SER A 112 -2.76 9.21 5.62
C SER A 112 -2.06 8.89 4.31
N LEU A 113 -2.81 8.78 3.20
CA LEU A 113 -2.21 8.55 1.90
C LEU A 113 -1.32 9.72 1.47
N ASP A 114 -1.76 10.97 1.68
CA ASP A 114 -0.93 12.14 1.39
C ASP A 114 0.40 12.14 2.17
N GLN A 115 0.36 11.71 3.43
CA GLN A 115 1.57 11.55 4.24
C GLN A 115 2.43 10.38 3.75
N SER A 116 1.83 9.26 3.35
CA SER A 116 2.54 8.10 2.79
C SER A 116 3.26 8.46 1.49
N LEU A 117 2.59 9.15 0.57
CA LEU A 117 3.19 9.62 -0.69
C LEU A 117 4.39 10.55 -0.44
N LYS A 118 4.30 11.43 0.55
CA LYS A 118 5.43 12.30 0.94
C LYS A 118 6.63 11.50 1.49
N ARG A 119 6.37 10.47 2.34
CA ARG A 119 7.44 9.61 2.86
C ARG A 119 8.09 8.77 1.77
N LEU A 120 7.26 8.19 0.90
CA LEU A 120 7.70 7.41 -0.24
C LEU A 120 8.42 8.27 -1.31
N GLY A 121 8.07 9.56 -1.41
CA GLY A 121 8.54 10.45 -2.48
C GLY A 121 7.96 10.07 -3.83
N LEU A 122 6.69 9.66 -3.85
CA LEU A 122 5.95 9.23 -5.04
C LEU A 122 4.70 10.09 -5.23
N ASP A 123 4.25 10.21 -6.47
CA ASP A 123 2.99 10.89 -6.81
C ASP A 123 1.77 9.99 -6.61
N TYR A 124 1.96 8.68 -6.72
CA TYR A 124 0.91 7.67 -6.53
C TYR A 124 1.49 6.34 -6.01
N VAL A 125 0.61 5.53 -5.45
CA VAL A 125 0.86 4.10 -5.19
C VAL A 125 0.02 3.24 -6.13
N ASP A 126 0.46 2.02 -6.41
CA ASP A 126 -0.29 1.12 -7.29
C ASP A 126 -1.52 0.58 -6.57
N ILE A 127 -1.38 0.18 -5.29
CA ILE A 127 -2.50 -0.32 -4.49
C ILE A 127 -2.53 0.39 -3.14
N PHE A 128 -3.69 0.91 -2.77
CA PHE A 128 -3.92 1.46 -1.44
C PHE A 128 -4.94 0.63 -0.66
N TYR A 129 -4.53 0.08 0.48
CA TYR A 129 -5.40 -0.76 1.31
C TYR A 129 -6.01 0.01 2.48
N HIS A 130 -7.32 -0.20 2.73
CA HIS A 130 -7.87 0.06 4.05
C HIS A 130 -7.46 -1.07 4.99
N HIS A 131 -6.60 -0.76 5.96
CA HIS A 131 -5.83 -1.74 6.74
C HIS A 131 -6.60 -2.36 7.87
N CYS A 132 -7.50 -1.59 8.51
CA CYS A 132 -8.22 -2.03 9.69
C CYS A 132 -9.55 -1.27 9.83
N MET A 133 -10.63 -2.02 9.99
CA MET A 133 -11.94 -1.46 10.29
C MET A 133 -12.03 -0.98 11.74
N THR A 134 -12.67 0.17 11.93
CA THR A 134 -13.12 0.62 13.24
C THR A 134 -14.64 0.56 13.34
N PRO A 135 -15.22 0.27 14.53
CA PRO A 135 -16.66 0.17 14.70
C PRO A 135 -17.42 1.46 14.37
N ASP A 136 -16.74 2.60 14.53
CA ASP A 136 -17.33 3.93 14.46
C ASP A 136 -17.38 4.53 13.05
N THR A 137 -16.86 3.81 12.04
CA THR A 137 -16.88 4.28 10.67
C THR A 137 -17.78 3.40 9.80
N GLU A 138 -18.73 4.03 9.13
CA GLU A 138 -19.57 3.32 8.17
C GLU A 138 -18.78 2.91 6.93
N LEU A 139 -19.03 1.69 6.44
CA LEU A 139 -18.39 1.17 5.22
C LEU A 139 -18.59 2.07 4.00
N LYS A 140 -19.73 2.77 3.93
CA LYS A 140 -20.02 3.70 2.85
C LYS A 140 -19.07 4.89 2.83
N GLU A 141 -18.73 5.44 3.99
CA GLU A 141 -17.76 6.55 4.08
C GLU A 141 -16.37 6.11 3.62
N THR A 142 -15.93 4.93 4.10
CA THR A 142 -14.67 4.34 3.66
C THR A 142 -14.64 4.10 2.15
N ALA A 143 -15.70 3.50 1.58
CA ALA A 143 -15.79 3.25 0.13
C ALA A 143 -15.74 4.55 -0.69
N LEU A 144 -16.45 5.59 -0.27
CA LEU A 144 -16.40 6.90 -0.90
C LEU A 144 -15.00 7.53 -0.82
N ALA A 145 -14.32 7.38 0.31
CA ALA A 145 -12.94 7.87 0.45
C ALA A 145 -11.99 7.17 -0.52
N LEU A 146 -12.09 5.84 -0.65
CA LEU A 146 -11.29 5.06 -1.60
C LEU A 146 -11.61 5.42 -3.05
N SER A 147 -12.90 5.64 -3.39
CA SER A 147 -13.32 6.13 -4.71
C SER A 147 -12.66 7.46 -5.06
N ASP A 148 -12.66 8.41 -4.13
CA ASP A 148 -12.06 9.72 -4.39
C ASP A 148 -10.54 9.67 -4.49
N ILE A 149 -9.88 8.80 -3.74
CA ILE A 149 -8.43 8.56 -3.81
C ILE A 149 -8.06 8.07 -5.21
N THR A 150 -8.81 7.10 -5.77
CA THR A 150 -8.55 6.61 -7.13
C THR A 150 -8.86 7.66 -8.19
N ARG A 151 -9.95 8.40 -8.06
CA ARG A 151 -10.29 9.51 -8.98
C ARG A 151 -9.26 10.64 -8.98
N GLN A 152 -8.57 10.85 -7.87
CA GLN A 152 -7.47 11.81 -7.76
C GLN A 152 -6.15 11.29 -8.34
N GLY A 153 -6.10 10.04 -8.78
CA GLY A 153 -4.89 9.41 -9.29
C GLY A 153 -3.82 9.12 -8.23
N LYS A 154 -4.16 9.14 -6.94
CA LYS A 154 -3.23 8.86 -5.84
C LYS A 154 -3.03 7.37 -5.56
N ALA A 155 -3.96 6.54 -6.01
CA ALA A 155 -3.84 5.10 -6.08
C ALA A 155 -4.51 4.60 -7.37
N ILE A 156 -3.92 3.57 -8.01
CA ILE A 156 -4.48 2.97 -9.22
C ILE A 156 -5.59 1.99 -8.83
N TYR A 157 -5.32 1.15 -7.84
CA TYR A 157 -6.24 0.17 -7.28
C TYR A 157 -6.40 0.39 -5.78
N VAL A 158 -7.49 -0.12 -5.24
CA VAL A 158 -7.70 -0.17 -3.78
C VAL A 158 -7.94 -1.60 -3.33
N GLY A 159 -7.74 -1.83 -2.04
CA GLY A 159 -7.96 -3.14 -1.44
C GLY A 159 -8.33 -3.05 0.03
N MET A 160 -8.55 -4.19 0.64
CA MET A 160 -8.91 -4.29 2.04
C MET A 160 -8.06 -5.33 2.75
N SER A 161 -7.73 -5.04 4.00
CA SER A 161 -6.97 -5.90 4.89
C SER A 161 -7.71 -6.07 6.19
N ASN A 162 -7.57 -7.24 6.84
CA ASN A 162 -8.21 -7.54 8.13
C ASN A 162 -9.74 -7.43 8.15
N TYR A 163 -10.39 -7.69 7.04
CA TYR A 163 -11.84 -7.81 6.91
C TYR A 163 -12.28 -9.26 7.05
N ASN A 164 -13.32 -9.55 7.82
CA ASN A 164 -13.96 -10.87 7.75
C ASN A 164 -14.82 -11.00 6.48
N GLY A 165 -15.13 -12.24 6.08
CA GLY A 165 -15.82 -12.51 4.82
C GLY A 165 -17.12 -11.72 4.61
N LYS A 166 -17.95 -11.56 5.65
CA LYS A 166 -19.20 -10.78 5.54
C LYS A 166 -18.94 -9.30 5.28
N LYS A 167 -17.97 -8.73 5.95
CA LYS A 167 -17.61 -7.31 5.80
C LYS A 167 -16.92 -7.06 4.48
N MET A 168 -16.06 -8.00 4.05
CA MET A 168 -15.41 -7.96 2.75
C MET A 168 -16.45 -7.96 1.62
N HIS A 169 -17.41 -8.88 1.65
CA HIS A 169 -18.49 -8.96 0.67
C HIS A 169 -19.30 -7.65 0.60
N ARG A 170 -19.68 -7.09 1.75
CA ARG A 170 -20.40 -5.82 1.79
C ARG A 170 -19.60 -4.66 1.23
N MET A 171 -18.30 -4.62 1.51
CA MET A 171 -17.42 -3.55 1.02
C MET A 171 -17.17 -3.68 -0.47
N TYR A 172 -16.98 -4.90 -0.96
CA TYR A 172 -16.86 -5.19 -2.39
C TYR A 172 -18.04 -4.60 -3.17
N HIS A 173 -19.28 -4.91 -2.77
CA HIS A 173 -20.46 -4.33 -3.42
C HIS A 173 -20.51 -2.80 -3.34
N ARG A 174 -20.05 -2.20 -2.24
CA ARG A 174 -19.99 -0.72 -2.14
C ARG A 174 -18.97 -0.13 -3.10
N CYS A 175 -17.84 -0.79 -3.29
CA CYS A 175 -16.84 -0.36 -4.26
C CYS A 175 -17.33 -0.56 -5.69
N ASP A 176 -18.00 -1.68 -5.97
CA ASP A 176 -18.60 -1.98 -7.28
C ASP A 176 -19.67 -0.95 -7.66
N ASP A 177 -20.62 -0.65 -6.77
CA ASP A 177 -21.62 0.41 -6.94
C ASP A 177 -21.02 1.78 -7.27
N LEU A 178 -19.79 2.04 -6.84
CA LEU A 178 -19.07 3.31 -7.04
C LEU A 178 -18.07 3.26 -8.21
N ASN A 179 -17.99 2.14 -8.93
CA ASN A 179 -17.00 1.88 -9.98
C ASN A 179 -15.56 2.10 -9.50
N VAL A 180 -15.26 1.67 -8.28
CA VAL A 180 -13.91 1.75 -7.72
C VAL A 180 -13.10 0.54 -8.21
N PRO A 181 -11.89 0.73 -8.76
CA PRO A 181 -11.01 -0.37 -9.18
C PRO A 181 -10.49 -1.11 -7.96
N PHE A 182 -11.06 -2.30 -7.70
CA PHE A 182 -10.86 -3.11 -6.49
C PHE A 182 -10.21 -4.45 -6.81
#